data_b77d8f6ecd99e06a630bf71a777e0ff2
#
_entry.id   b77d8f6ecd99e06a630bf71a777e0ff2
#
_cell.length_a   1.000
_cell.length_b   1.000
_cell.length_c   1.000
_cell.angle_alpha   90.00
_cell.angle_beta   90.00
_cell.angle_gamma   90.00
#
_symmetry.space_group_name_H-M   'P 1'
#
loop_
_entity.id
_entity.type
_entity.pdbx_description
1 polymer ?
#
loop_
_entity_poly.entity_id
_entity_poly.type
_entity_poly.pdbx_seq_one_letter_code
_entity_poly.pdbx_strand_id
1 'polypeptide(L)'
;MDSIIQKDKTKCFICKQNPCGDPLDKHHVFFGALRSKSERYGLTVYIHHSKCHIFGENAVHRNAEINRKLQAFAQKKAMKHYGWSVEDFRREFYKSYL
;
A
#
# COMPACT_ATOMS: atom_id res chain seq x y z
N MET A 1 -5.69 -9.22 -8.05
CA MET A 1 -4.99 -10.11 -7.14
C MET A 1 -5.24 -9.68 -5.69
N ASP A 2 -5.34 -10.62 -4.79
CA ASP A 2 -5.51 -10.30 -3.37
C ASP A 2 -4.24 -9.67 -2.79
N SER A 3 -4.44 -8.84 -1.77
CA SER A 3 -3.32 -8.22 -1.06
C SER A 3 -2.44 -9.27 -0.37
N ILE A 4 -1.13 -9.16 -0.55
CA ILE A 4 -0.19 -9.96 0.23
C ILE A 4 0.23 -9.23 1.51
N ILE A 5 -0.23 -7.98 1.68
CA ILE A 5 0.11 -7.13 2.81
C ILE A 5 -0.94 -7.22 3.90
N GLN A 6 -2.22 -7.16 3.51
CA GLN A 6 -3.34 -7.07 4.43
C GLN A 6 -4.26 -8.27 4.26
N LYS A 7 -4.46 -9.03 5.33
CA LYS A 7 -5.37 -10.18 5.31
C LYS A 7 -6.80 -9.78 5.61
N ASP A 8 -7.00 -8.93 6.61
CA ASP A 8 -8.33 -8.47 7.03
C ASP A 8 -8.71 -7.21 6.23
N LYS A 9 -9.56 -7.42 5.22
CA LYS A 9 -10.03 -6.35 4.34
C LYS A 9 -11.22 -5.58 4.91
N THR A 10 -11.66 -5.93 6.11
CA THR A 10 -12.83 -5.28 6.74
C THR A 10 -12.45 -4.08 7.58
N LYS A 11 -11.15 -3.85 7.78
CA LYS A 11 -10.64 -2.75 8.59
C LYS A 11 -9.59 -1.95 7.82
N CYS A 12 -9.50 -0.66 8.16
CA CYS A 12 -8.49 0.22 7.57
C CYS A 12 -7.09 -0.24 7.95
N PHE A 13 -6.19 -0.33 6.98
CA PHE A 13 -4.81 -0.72 7.25
C PHE A 13 -4.04 0.33 8.05
N ILE A 14 -4.36 1.62 7.85
CA ILE A 14 -3.67 2.74 8.51
C ILE A 14 -4.10 2.90 9.97
N CYS A 15 -5.40 3.08 10.23
CA CYS A 15 -5.90 3.34 11.57
C CYS A 15 -6.47 2.10 12.28
N LYS A 16 -6.59 0.97 11.58
CA LYS A 16 -7.05 -0.31 12.11
C LYS A 16 -8.51 -0.31 12.56
N GLN A 17 -9.31 0.66 12.14
CA GLN A 17 -10.69 0.80 12.55
C GLN A 17 -11.66 0.34 11.45
N ASN A 18 -12.90 0.03 11.84
CA ASN A 18 -13.98 -0.31 10.91
C ASN A 18 -14.33 0.89 10.02
N PRO A 19 -15.01 0.66 8.87
CA PRO A 19 -15.37 1.76 7.96
C PRO A 19 -16.20 2.87 8.61
N CYS A 20 -17.26 2.55 9.35
CA CYS A 20 -18.08 3.53 10.09
C CYS A 20 -18.46 4.77 9.28
N GLY A 21 -19.04 4.58 8.09
CA GLY A 21 -19.50 5.68 7.24
C GLY A 21 -18.44 6.30 6.33
N ASP A 22 -17.19 5.88 6.47
CA ASP A 22 -16.09 6.27 5.58
C ASP A 22 -15.59 4.99 4.91
N PRO A 23 -16.08 4.66 3.71
CA PRO A 23 -15.82 3.36 3.09
C PRO A 23 -14.34 3.11 2.85
N LEU A 24 -13.96 1.85 2.78
CA LEU A 24 -12.58 1.47 2.49
C LEU A 24 -12.35 1.44 0.99
N ASP A 25 -11.31 2.15 0.55
CA ASP A 25 -10.81 2.08 -0.83
C ASP A 25 -9.69 1.07 -0.92
N LYS A 26 -9.61 0.38 -2.06
CA LYS A 26 -8.45 -0.43 -2.39
C LYS A 26 -7.36 0.52 -2.90
N HIS A 27 -6.34 0.73 -2.07
CA HIS A 27 -5.22 1.61 -2.40
C HIS A 27 -4.05 0.79 -2.97
N HIS A 28 -3.59 1.17 -4.14
CA HIS A 28 -2.38 0.60 -4.73
C HIS A 28 -1.19 1.32 -4.13
N VAL A 29 -0.37 0.60 -3.37
CA VAL A 29 0.74 1.21 -2.62
C VAL A 29 1.71 1.94 -3.55
N PHE A 30 1.99 1.36 -4.70
CA PHE A 30 2.74 2.01 -5.77
C PHE A 30 1.73 2.42 -6.83
N PHE A 31 1.51 3.71 -7.00
CA PHE A 31 0.43 4.24 -7.84
C PHE A 31 0.99 4.96 -9.06
N GLY A 32 0.11 5.63 -9.82
CA GLY A 32 0.51 6.25 -11.07
C GLY A 32 0.92 5.19 -12.09
N ALA A 33 2.08 5.35 -12.69
CA ALA A 33 2.59 4.42 -13.70
C ALA A 33 2.84 3.00 -13.16
N LEU A 34 2.97 2.86 -11.84
CA LEU A 34 3.24 1.57 -11.19
C LEU A 34 2.00 0.87 -10.66
N ARG A 35 0.81 1.45 -10.87
CA ARG A 35 -0.43 0.92 -10.33
C ARG A 35 -0.69 -0.52 -10.79
N SER A 36 -0.49 -0.81 -12.06
CA SER A 36 -0.73 -2.14 -12.59
C SER A 36 0.22 -3.18 -11.99
N LYS A 37 1.46 -2.80 -11.72
CA LYS A 37 2.42 -3.68 -11.05
C LYS A 37 2.06 -3.90 -9.60
N SER A 38 1.61 -2.85 -8.91
CA SER A 38 1.12 -2.96 -7.54
C SER A 38 -0.04 -3.95 -7.46
N GLU A 39 -0.99 -3.87 -8.39
CA GLU A 39 -2.11 -4.80 -8.50
C GLU A 39 -1.61 -6.22 -8.79
N ARG A 40 -0.69 -6.36 -9.73
CA ARG A 40 -0.16 -7.65 -10.17
C ARG A 40 0.49 -8.43 -9.03
N TYR A 41 1.23 -7.74 -8.17
CA TYR A 41 1.98 -8.38 -7.09
C TYR A 41 1.27 -8.34 -5.75
N GLY A 42 0.02 -7.85 -5.71
CA GLY A 42 -0.76 -7.81 -4.48
C GLY A 42 -0.29 -6.77 -3.48
N LEU A 43 0.35 -5.71 -3.95
CA LEU A 43 0.83 -4.61 -3.10
C LEU A 43 -0.26 -3.56 -2.96
N THR A 44 -1.34 -3.97 -2.29
CA THR A 44 -2.54 -3.16 -2.09
C THR A 44 -2.98 -3.24 -0.64
N VAL A 45 -3.63 -2.19 -0.17
CA VAL A 45 -4.23 -2.14 1.17
C VAL A 45 -5.61 -1.50 1.08
N TYR A 46 -6.47 -1.77 2.05
CA TYR A 46 -7.79 -1.17 2.15
C TYR A 46 -7.74 -0.11 3.24
N ILE A 47 -8.07 1.13 2.88
CA ILE A 47 -7.96 2.28 3.78
C ILE A 47 -9.18 3.18 3.62
N HIS A 48 -9.55 3.90 4.69
CA HIS A 48 -10.68 4.83 4.67
C HIS A 48 -10.52 5.84 3.54
N HIS A 49 -11.56 6.00 2.73
CA HIS A 49 -11.54 6.91 1.58
C HIS A 49 -11.12 8.32 1.97
N SER A 50 -11.81 8.92 2.94
CA SER A 50 -11.55 10.31 3.32
C SER A 50 -10.42 10.43 4.34
N LYS A 51 -10.54 9.71 5.44
CA LYS A 51 -9.65 9.89 6.60
C LYS A 51 -8.21 9.47 6.33
N CYS A 52 -8.01 8.34 5.66
CA CYS A 52 -6.68 7.72 5.54
C CYS A 52 -6.14 7.71 4.12
N HIS A 53 -6.99 7.90 3.11
CA HIS A 53 -6.56 7.85 1.71
C HIS A 53 -6.33 9.25 1.13
N ILE A 54 -7.29 10.16 1.23
CA ILE A 54 -7.26 11.42 0.47
C ILE A 54 -7.16 12.67 1.35
N PHE A 55 -8.02 12.82 2.36
CA PHE A 55 -8.23 14.11 3.03
C PHE A 55 -7.66 14.23 4.45
N GLY A 56 -7.53 13.12 5.18
CA GLY A 56 -7.09 13.18 6.57
C GLY A 56 -5.65 13.65 6.72
N GLU A 57 -5.31 14.10 7.90
CA GLU A 57 -3.97 14.58 8.23
C GLU A 57 -2.91 13.51 8.00
N ASN A 58 -3.24 12.26 8.29
CA ASN A 58 -2.36 11.11 8.08
C ASN A 58 -2.72 10.33 6.81
N ALA A 59 -3.49 10.93 5.90
CA ALA A 59 -3.86 10.28 4.65
C ALA A 59 -2.65 10.11 3.75
N VAL A 60 -2.54 8.95 3.10
CA VAL A 60 -1.36 8.60 2.29
C VAL A 60 -1.10 9.59 1.16
N HIS A 61 -2.15 10.19 0.59
CA HIS A 61 -2.00 11.17 -0.48
C HIS A 61 -1.73 12.60 0.01
N ARG A 62 -1.80 12.84 1.32
CA ARG A 62 -1.49 14.15 1.91
C ARG A 62 -0.22 14.13 2.75
N ASN A 63 0.20 12.98 3.23
CA ASN A 63 1.35 12.86 4.13
C ASN A 63 2.42 12.00 3.47
N ALA A 64 3.44 12.65 2.92
CA ALA A 64 4.51 11.98 2.21
C ALA A 64 5.29 11.00 3.10
N GLU A 65 5.40 11.29 4.39
CA GLU A 65 6.08 10.40 5.33
C GLU A 65 5.30 9.11 5.54
N ILE A 66 3.99 9.21 5.72
CA ILE A 66 3.11 8.02 5.86
C ILE A 66 3.16 7.19 4.58
N ASN A 67 3.08 7.84 3.42
CA ASN A 67 3.16 7.16 2.14
C ASN A 67 4.50 6.42 1.98
N ARG A 68 5.60 7.08 2.33
CA ARG A 68 6.93 6.48 2.21
C ARG A 68 7.10 5.28 3.13
N LYS A 69 6.61 5.37 4.36
CA LYS A 69 6.63 4.24 5.30
C LYS A 69 5.83 3.06 4.77
N LEU A 70 4.67 3.33 4.18
CA LEU A 70 3.84 2.30 3.59
C LEU A 70 4.55 1.63 2.41
N GLN A 71 5.19 2.42 1.55
CA GLN A 71 5.94 1.90 0.40
C GLN A 71 7.12 1.03 0.84
N ALA A 72 7.86 1.46 1.86
CA ALA A 72 8.97 0.67 2.41
C ALA A 72 8.48 -0.66 3.00
N PHE A 73 7.36 -0.61 3.72
CA PHE A 73 6.74 -1.81 4.29
C PHE A 73 6.29 -2.77 3.19
N ALA A 74 5.64 -2.25 2.15
CA ALA A 74 5.18 -3.04 1.02
C ALA A 74 6.35 -3.70 0.28
N GLN A 75 7.45 -2.97 0.09
CA GLN A 75 8.65 -3.54 -0.53
C GLN A 75 9.19 -4.72 0.27
N LYS A 76 9.31 -4.57 1.59
CA LYS A 76 9.77 -5.65 2.47
C LYS A 76 8.86 -6.88 2.36
N LYS A 77 7.56 -6.67 2.34
CA LYS A 77 6.59 -7.76 2.19
C LYS A 77 6.73 -8.46 0.85
N ALA A 78 6.91 -7.70 -0.23
CA ALA A 78 7.09 -8.28 -1.57
C ALA A 78 8.38 -9.10 -1.64
N MET A 79 9.47 -8.55 -1.12
CA MET A 79 10.75 -9.25 -1.11
C MET A 79 10.65 -10.58 -0.37
N LYS A 80 10.00 -10.58 0.79
CA LYS A 80 9.81 -11.79 1.58
C LYS A 80 8.88 -12.80 0.89
N HIS A 81 7.76 -12.31 0.37
CA HIS A 81 6.73 -13.16 -0.25
C HIS A 81 7.24 -13.85 -1.52
N TYR A 82 7.93 -13.09 -2.37
CA TYR A 82 8.40 -13.59 -3.68
C TYR A 82 9.84 -14.09 -3.67
N GLY A 83 10.54 -13.98 -2.55
CA GLY A 83 11.95 -14.35 -2.48
C GLY A 83 12.84 -13.42 -3.29
N TRP A 84 12.50 -12.14 -3.35
CA TRP A 84 13.23 -11.14 -4.13
C TRP A 84 14.35 -10.49 -3.32
N SER A 85 15.47 -10.23 -4.00
CA SER A 85 16.49 -9.30 -3.51
C SER A 85 16.03 -7.85 -3.78
N VAL A 86 16.78 -6.88 -3.25
CA VAL A 86 16.55 -5.46 -3.57
C VAL A 86 16.65 -5.24 -5.08
N GLU A 87 17.60 -5.89 -5.74
CA GLU A 87 17.77 -5.75 -7.19
C GLU A 87 16.57 -6.31 -7.96
N ASP A 88 16.00 -7.42 -7.50
CA ASP A 88 14.79 -7.97 -8.10
C ASP A 88 13.64 -6.99 -7.99
N PHE A 89 13.47 -6.38 -6.81
CA PHE A 89 12.42 -5.37 -6.61
C PHE A 89 12.64 -4.15 -7.50
N ARG A 90 13.87 -3.67 -7.59
CA ARG A 90 14.20 -2.52 -8.45
C ARG A 90 13.92 -2.82 -9.92
N ARG A 91 14.11 -4.04 -10.35
CA ARG A 91 13.80 -4.44 -11.73
C ARG A 91 12.32 -4.27 -12.04
N GLU A 92 11.45 -4.58 -11.07
CA GLU A 92 10.01 -4.46 -11.25
C GLU A 92 9.48 -3.06 -11.00
N PHE A 93 10.03 -2.33 -10.01
CA PHE A 93 9.50 -1.04 -9.56
C PHE A 93 10.46 0.13 -9.79
N TYR A 94 11.56 -0.10 -10.49
CA TYR A 94 12.56 0.87 -10.98
C TYR A 94 13.46 1.48 -9.92
N LYS A 95 13.10 1.43 -8.64
CA LYS A 95 13.96 1.90 -7.54
C LYS A 95 13.63 1.18 -6.26
N SER A 96 14.48 1.34 -5.25
CA SER A 96 14.21 0.86 -3.89
C SER A 96 13.59 1.97 -3.06
N TYR A 97 12.64 1.60 -2.21
CA TYR A 97 11.97 2.50 -1.25
C TYR A 97 12.44 2.26 0.18
N LEU A 98 13.45 1.41 0.34
CA LEU A 98 14.05 1.16 1.66
C LEU A 98 15.06 2.23 2.04
#